data_4e9b44f2f2c454a351f0fd9bc29dd336
#
_entry.id   4e9b44f2f2c454a351f0fd9bc29dd336
#
_cell.length_a   1.000
_cell.length_b   1.000
_cell.length_c   1.000
_cell.angle_alpha   90.00
_cell.angle_beta   90.00
_cell.angle_gamma   90.00
#
_symmetry.space_group_name_H-M   'P 1'
#
loop_
_entity.id
_entity.type
_entity.pdbx_description
1 polymer ?
#
loop_
_entity_poly.entity_id
_entity_poly.type
_entity_poly.pdbx_seq_one_letter_code
_entity_poly.pdbx_strand_id
1 'polypeptide(L)'
;MKGAASALEVDRVSVSLRGEPVLRELSMSVAQGECRAIVGLNGAGKSTALRVILGMLRPDSGRVLLCGRDIASCPRDVWRRVGHLVEASSSYPELTARQNIGATARLHGADPERAEGAAERMSEMLALTGWLDTPVRRLSLGTRQKVGLIGALAHEPDVVVLDEPTNGLDPLAVVGFRDLLRDVTRRGGAVLVTGHHFDELTRIADRVDILHRGRIIDTIAPEEPGRPGGADLERVFFDAVLAADQAALGPSSGGSSRAGRLQDERKES
;
A
#
# COMPACT_ATOMS: atom_id res chain seq x y z
N MET A 1 -9.46 -26.17 -6.43
CA MET A 1 -8.69 -25.47 -5.38
C MET A 1 -9.68 -24.63 -4.57
N LYS A 2 -9.87 -24.87 -3.27
CA LYS A 2 -10.66 -23.99 -2.39
C LYS A 2 -9.89 -22.67 -2.34
N GLY A 3 -10.50 -21.57 -2.81
CA GLY A 3 -9.89 -20.25 -2.73
C GLY A 3 -9.50 -19.96 -1.28
N ALA A 4 -8.28 -19.47 -1.08
CA ALA A 4 -7.83 -19.01 0.23
C ALA A 4 -8.83 -17.96 0.74
N ALA A 5 -9.18 -18.03 2.02
CA ALA A 5 -10.11 -17.07 2.61
C ALA A 5 -9.49 -15.66 2.53
N SER A 6 -10.28 -14.68 2.06
CA SER A 6 -9.85 -13.29 2.00
C SER A 6 -9.70 -12.72 3.42
N ALA A 7 -8.53 -12.18 3.75
CA ALA A 7 -8.29 -11.48 5.00
C ALA A 7 -8.68 -10.00 4.92
N LEU A 8 -8.55 -9.41 3.72
CA LEU A 8 -8.98 -8.05 3.40
C LEU A 8 -9.73 -8.07 2.08
N GLU A 9 -10.87 -7.40 2.02
CA GLU A 9 -11.65 -7.23 0.79
C GLU A 9 -12.15 -5.79 0.69
N VAL A 10 -11.93 -5.18 -0.47
CA VAL A 10 -12.42 -3.85 -0.85
C VAL A 10 -13.37 -4.05 -2.03
N ASP A 11 -14.65 -3.68 -1.86
CA ASP A 11 -15.71 -3.90 -2.84
C ASP A 11 -16.27 -2.55 -3.32
N ARG A 12 -15.91 -2.16 -4.54
CA ARG A 12 -16.38 -0.97 -5.27
C ARG A 12 -16.37 0.32 -4.46
N VAL A 13 -15.28 0.55 -3.73
CA VAL A 13 -15.10 1.74 -2.90
C VAL A 13 -14.89 2.97 -3.76
N SER A 14 -15.71 4.00 -3.53
CA SER A 14 -15.53 5.34 -4.12
C SER A 14 -15.40 6.38 -3.03
N VAL A 15 -14.53 7.38 -3.27
CA VAL A 15 -14.26 8.48 -2.33
C VAL A 15 -14.03 9.75 -3.10
N SER A 16 -14.71 10.82 -2.65
CA SER A 16 -14.45 12.19 -3.11
C SER A 16 -13.89 13.02 -1.95
N LEU A 17 -12.85 13.79 -2.20
CA LEU A 17 -12.29 14.74 -1.25
C LEU A 17 -12.47 16.17 -1.80
N ARG A 18 -13.14 17.03 -1.03
CA ARG A 18 -13.44 18.41 -1.44
C ARG A 18 -14.16 18.52 -2.79
N GLY A 19 -15.02 17.53 -3.09
CA GLY A 19 -15.76 17.44 -4.35
C GLY A 19 -15.00 16.78 -5.51
N GLU A 20 -13.71 16.48 -5.35
CA GLU A 20 -12.92 15.81 -6.38
C GLU A 20 -12.87 14.29 -6.13
N PRO A 21 -13.18 13.46 -7.13
CA PRO A 21 -13.15 12.01 -7.00
C PRO A 21 -11.71 11.51 -6.93
N VAL A 22 -11.37 10.86 -5.79
CA VAL A 22 -10.02 10.31 -5.51
C VAL A 22 -9.98 8.81 -5.70
N LEU A 23 -11.02 8.08 -5.28
CA LEU A 23 -11.17 6.64 -5.56
C LEU A 23 -12.45 6.43 -6.35
N ARG A 24 -12.42 5.50 -7.31
CA ARG A 24 -13.51 5.26 -8.27
C ARG A 24 -13.74 3.76 -8.40
N GLU A 25 -14.70 3.21 -7.64
CA GLU A 25 -15.08 1.80 -7.64
C GLU A 25 -13.88 0.86 -7.43
N LEU A 26 -12.97 1.26 -6.53
CA LEU A 26 -11.80 0.47 -6.18
C LEU A 26 -12.23 -0.89 -5.65
N SER A 27 -11.75 -1.97 -6.25
CA SER A 27 -12.02 -3.35 -5.83
C SER A 27 -10.73 -4.13 -5.81
N MET A 28 -10.44 -4.79 -4.68
CA MET A 28 -9.29 -5.66 -4.50
C MET A 28 -9.50 -6.59 -3.32
N SER A 29 -8.70 -7.64 -3.23
CA SER A 29 -8.68 -8.53 -2.06
C SER A 29 -7.27 -8.99 -1.76
N VAL A 30 -6.98 -9.24 -0.47
CA VAL A 30 -5.73 -9.86 -0.02
C VAL A 30 -6.10 -11.15 0.69
N ALA A 31 -5.56 -12.28 0.22
CA ALA A 31 -5.79 -13.58 0.80
C ALA A 31 -4.93 -13.78 2.07
N GLN A 32 -5.31 -14.75 2.90
CA GLN A 32 -4.42 -15.21 3.97
C GLN A 32 -3.12 -15.78 3.37
N GLY A 33 -1.98 -15.39 3.94
CA GLY A 33 -0.65 -15.78 3.47
C GLY A 33 -0.17 -15.01 2.24
N GLU A 34 -0.90 -13.99 1.76
CA GLU A 34 -0.55 -13.17 0.60
C GLU A 34 0.09 -11.85 1.03
N CYS A 35 1.14 -11.45 0.33
CA CYS A 35 1.65 -10.09 0.31
C CYS A 35 1.21 -9.41 -0.99
N ARG A 36 0.38 -8.37 -0.90
CA ARG A 36 -0.10 -7.60 -2.03
C ARG A 36 0.41 -6.17 -1.98
N ALA A 37 0.84 -5.64 -3.11
CA ALA A 37 1.31 -4.27 -3.22
C ALA A 37 0.37 -3.43 -4.08
N ILE A 38 0.25 -2.13 -3.75
CA ILE A 38 -0.36 -1.12 -4.61
C ILE A 38 0.74 -0.15 -5.03
N VAL A 39 1.00 -0.10 -6.33
CA VAL A 39 1.91 0.87 -6.93
C VAL A 39 1.12 1.93 -7.69
N GLY A 40 1.61 3.15 -7.73
CA GLY A 40 1.00 4.24 -8.47
C GLY A 40 1.73 5.55 -8.29
N LEU A 41 1.55 6.46 -9.22
CA LEU A 41 2.11 7.80 -9.15
C LEU A 41 1.60 8.58 -7.92
N ASN A 42 2.29 9.66 -7.58
CA ASN A 42 1.81 10.57 -6.54
C ASN A 42 0.43 11.12 -6.91
N GLY A 43 -0.50 11.12 -5.96
CA GLY A 43 -1.89 11.52 -6.21
C GLY A 43 -2.79 10.43 -6.81
N ALA A 44 -2.28 9.22 -7.09
CA ALA A 44 -3.11 8.12 -7.63
C ALA A 44 -4.22 7.63 -6.68
N GLY A 45 -4.11 7.94 -5.37
CA GLY A 45 -5.11 7.56 -4.35
C GLY A 45 -4.62 6.51 -3.34
N LYS A 46 -3.33 6.11 -3.35
CA LYS A 46 -2.77 5.05 -2.49
C LYS A 46 -3.08 5.26 -0.99
N SER A 47 -2.62 6.36 -0.40
CA SER A 47 -2.85 6.65 1.03
C SER A 47 -4.34 6.83 1.34
N THR A 48 -5.15 7.36 0.39
CA THR A 48 -6.61 7.44 0.55
C THR A 48 -7.23 6.05 0.63
N ALA A 49 -6.80 5.11 -0.22
CA ALA A 49 -7.25 3.72 -0.17
C ALA A 49 -6.91 3.08 1.19
N LEU A 50 -5.67 3.25 1.68
CA LEU A 50 -5.28 2.71 2.98
C LEU A 50 -6.08 3.34 4.14
N ARG A 51 -6.34 4.64 4.11
CA ARG A 51 -7.19 5.29 5.14
C ARG A 51 -8.61 4.74 5.15
N VAL A 52 -9.20 4.45 3.98
CA VAL A 52 -10.51 3.80 3.90
C VAL A 52 -10.44 2.39 4.45
N ILE A 53 -9.44 1.60 4.07
CA ILE A 53 -9.24 0.23 4.54
C ILE A 53 -9.11 0.16 6.06
N LEU A 54 -8.48 1.15 6.66
CA LEU A 54 -8.29 1.25 8.12
C LEU A 54 -9.44 1.96 8.84
N GLY A 55 -10.55 2.29 8.14
CA GLY A 55 -11.68 2.99 8.73
C GLY A 55 -11.40 4.42 9.18
N MET A 56 -10.24 4.99 8.81
CA MET A 56 -9.85 6.38 9.10
C MET A 56 -10.61 7.38 8.20
N LEU A 57 -11.12 6.89 7.07
CA LEU A 57 -11.91 7.65 6.12
C LEU A 57 -13.12 6.83 5.68
N ARG A 58 -14.32 7.42 5.79
CA ARG A 58 -15.56 6.78 5.33
C ARG A 58 -15.68 6.92 3.81
N PRO A 59 -15.94 5.83 3.07
CA PRO A 59 -16.19 5.91 1.63
C PRO A 59 -17.57 6.51 1.33
N ASP A 60 -17.71 7.12 0.16
CA ASP A 60 -19.02 7.61 -0.36
C ASP A 60 -19.90 6.42 -0.76
N SER A 61 -19.30 5.36 -1.31
CA SER A 61 -19.98 4.11 -1.68
C SER A 61 -19.01 2.93 -1.60
N GLY A 62 -19.56 1.71 -1.66
CA GLY A 62 -18.80 0.47 -1.50
C GLY A 62 -18.60 0.10 -0.03
N ARG A 63 -17.80 -0.93 0.21
CA ARG A 63 -17.50 -1.42 1.57
C ARG A 63 -16.12 -2.04 1.64
N VAL A 64 -15.62 -2.18 2.86
CA VAL A 64 -14.38 -2.91 3.16
C VAL A 64 -14.68 -3.97 4.21
N LEU A 65 -14.17 -5.18 3.99
CA LEU A 65 -14.24 -6.27 4.95
C LEU A 65 -12.83 -6.60 5.45
N LEU A 66 -12.67 -6.68 6.76
CA LEU A 66 -11.48 -7.20 7.44
C LEU A 66 -11.85 -8.52 8.13
N CYS A 67 -11.16 -9.59 7.81
CA CYS A 67 -11.45 -10.94 8.32
C CYS A 67 -12.93 -11.30 8.18
N GLY A 68 -13.57 -10.92 7.05
CA GLY A 68 -14.99 -11.14 6.77
C GLY A 68 -15.95 -10.22 7.53
N ARG A 69 -15.47 -9.20 8.26
CA ARG A 69 -16.27 -8.22 9.01
C ARG A 69 -16.24 -6.87 8.33
N ASP A 70 -17.40 -6.25 8.16
CA ASP A 70 -17.48 -4.89 7.62
C ASP A 70 -16.83 -3.89 8.60
N ILE A 71 -15.88 -3.09 8.11
CA ILE A 71 -15.15 -2.11 8.92
C ILE A 71 -16.06 -1.07 9.55
N ALA A 72 -17.20 -0.73 8.92
CA ALA A 72 -18.15 0.23 9.44
C ALA A 72 -18.80 -0.19 10.76
N SER A 73 -18.81 -1.52 11.04
CA SER A 73 -19.36 -2.12 12.27
C SER A 73 -18.37 -3.04 12.97
N CYS A 74 -17.08 -2.90 12.66
CA CYS A 74 -16.04 -3.82 13.10
C CYS A 74 -15.80 -3.71 14.61
N PRO A 75 -15.91 -4.80 15.36
CA PRO A 75 -15.63 -4.79 16.80
C PRO A 75 -14.12 -4.63 17.08
N ARG A 76 -13.81 -4.19 18.30
CA ARG A 76 -12.42 -3.86 18.70
C ARG A 76 -11.45 -5.03 18.63
N ASP A 77 -11.92 -6.27 18.80
CA ASP A 77 -11.11 -7.48 18.73
C ASP A 77 -10.54 -7.73 17.33
N VAL A 78 -11.23 -7.31 16.27
CA VAL A 78 -10.72 -7.38 14.90
C VAL A 78 -9.57 -6.39 14.72
N TRP A 79 -9.70 -5.15 15.25
CA TRP A 79 -8.65 -4.14 15.16
C TRP A 79 -7.37 -4.51 15.92
N ARG A 80 -7.48 -5.32 16.97
CA ARG A 80 -6.30 -5.88 17.67
C ARG A 80 -5.44 -6.78 16.78
N ARG A 81 -6.04 -7.33 15.72
CA ARG A 81 -5.39 -8.23 14.77
C ARG A 81 -4.83 -7.50 13.55
N VAL A 82 -4.92 -6.16 13.53
CA VAL A 82 -4.47 -5.31 12.41
C VAL A 82 -3.25 -4.51 12.84
N GLY A 83 -2.13 -4.72 12.18
CA GLY A 83 -0.95 -3.88 12.29
C GLY A 83 -0.94 -2.85 11.16
N HIS A 84 -0.65 -1.61 11.46
CA HIS A 84 -0.62 -0.59 10.42
C HIS A 84 0.44 0.48 10.67
N LEU A 85 0.96 1.00 9.57
CA LEU A 85 1.79 2.20 9.54
C LEU A 85 1.39 3.02 8.30
N VAL A 86 0.52 3.99 8.52
CA VAL A 86 0.03 4.91 7.49
C VAL A 86 0.34 6.31 7.95
N GLU A 87 0.97 7.10 7.09
CA GLU A 87 1.55 8.40 7.42
C GLU A 87 2.78 8.28 8.34
N ALA A 88 3.23 9.42 8.89
CA ALA A 88 4.34 9.40 9.83
C ALA A 88 3.97 8.59 11.08
N SER A 89 4.90 7.78 11.56
CA SER A 89 4.77 7.03 12.81
C SER A 89 4.28 7.97 13.93
N SER A 90 3.08 7.69 14.46
CA SER A 90 2.53 8.36 15.65
C SER A 90 3.30 7.91 16.89
N SER A 91 4.55 8.32 17.00
CA SER A 91 5.41 8.00 18.13
C SER A 91 5.41 9.12 19.17
N TYR A 92 5.50 8.77 20.42
CA TYR A 92 5.69 9.70 21.52
C TYR A 92 7.17 10.14 21.55
N PRO A 93 7.50 11.40 21.24
CA PRO A 93 8.88 11.84 21.05
C PRO A 93 9.77 11.67 22.27
N GLU A 94 9.18 11.77 23.47
CA GLU A 94 9.87 11.67 24.75
C GLU A 94 10.18 10.24 25.20
N LEU A 95 9.41 9.27 24.70
CA LEU A 95 9.62 7.87 25.00
C LEU A 95 10.78 7.31 24.17
N THR A 96 11.45 6.28 24.69
CA THR A 96 12.46 5.54 23.93
C THR A 96 11.80 4.71 22.82
N ALA A 97 12.60 4.20 21.88
CA ALA A 97 12.12 3.31 20.83
C ALA A 97 11.43 2.08 21.45
N ARG A 98 12.06 1.42 22.43
CA ARG A 98 11.50 0.28 23.18
C ARG A 98 10.15 0.62 23.80
N GLN A 99 10.06 1.77 24.48
CA GLN A 99 8.82 2.21 25.12
C GLN A 99 7.70 2.49 24.11
N ASN A 100 8.02 3.09 22.95
CA ASN A 100 7.05 3.33 21.89
C ASN A 100 6.52 2.02 21.30
N ILE A 101 7.41 1.07 20.98
CA ILE A 101 7.03 -0.25 20.46
C ILE A 101 6.13 -0.97 21.49
N GLY A 102 6.55 -1.03 22.75
CA GLY A 102 5.77 -1.67 23.82
C GLY A 102 4.42 -0.99 24.08
N ALA A 103 4.34 0.35 23.97
CA ALA A 103 3.07 1.08 24.08
C ALA A 103 2.11 0.70 22.95
N THR A 104 2.60 0.66 21.70
CA THR A 104 1.79 0.25 20.54
C THR A 104 1.29 -1.18 20.69
N ALA A 105 2.15 -2.12 21.08
CA ALA A 105 1.76 -3.52 21.28
C ALA A 105 0.67 -3.67 22.36
N ARG A 106 0.78 -2.93 23.47
CA ARG A 106 -0.25 -2.92 24.54
C ARG A 106 -1.58 -2.35 24.08
N LEU A 107 -1.59 -1.31 23.23
CA LEU A 107 -2.81 -0.76 22.65
C LEU A 107 -3.55 -1.79 21.79
N HIS A 108 -2.83 -2.69 21.16
CA HIS A 108 -3.38 -3.84 20.41
C HIS A 108 -3.71 -5.02 21.31
N GLY A 109 -3.45 -4.93 22.63
CA GLY A 109 -3.79 -5.97 23.60
C GLY A 109 -2.87 -7.19 23.55
N ALA A 110 -1.64 -6.99 23.05
CA ALA A 110 -0.63 -8.04 23.03
C ALA A 110 -0.16 -8.40 24.44
N ASP A 111 0.19 -9.65 24.64
CA ASP A 111 0.92 -10.10 25.82
C ASP A 111 2.28 -9.42 25.87
N PRO A 112 2.65 -8.77 27.01
CA PRO A 112 3.87 -7.96 27.10
C PRO A 112 5.16 -8.74 26.82
N GLU A 113 5.29 -9.96 27.33
CA GLU A 113 6.51 -10.78 27.18
C GLU A 113 6.67 -11.25 25.73
N ARG A 114 5.58 -11.68 25.11
CA ARG A 114 5.57 -12.07 23.69
C ARG A 114 5.89 -10.90 22.78
N ALA A 115 5.29 -9.73 23.04
CA ALA A 115 5.53 -8.51 22.25
C ALA A 115 6.97 -8.03 22.40
N GLU A 116 7.57 -8.11 23.59
CA GLU A 116 8.97 -7.74 23.83
C GLU A 116 9.91 -8.67 23.07
N GLY A 117 9.73 -9.98 23.17
CA GLY A 117 10.54 -10.95 22.42
C GLY A 117 10.40 -10.79 20.92
N ALA A 118 9.20 -10.48 20.40
CA ALA A 118 8.99 -10.16 18.99
C ALA A 118 9.72 -8.87 18.59
N ALA A 119 9.61 -7.84 19.40
CA ALA A 119 10.28 -6.55 19.16
C ALA A 119 11.80 -6.67 19.13
N GLU A 120 12.39 -7.48 20.00
CA GLU A 120 13.84 -7.73 20.02
C GLU A 120 14.30 -8.40 18.73
N ARG A 121 13.66 -9.50 18.32
CA ARG A 121 13.97 -10.19 17.05
C ARG A 121 13.86 -9.24 15.84
N MET A 122 12.77 -8.46 15.76
CA MET A 122 12.57 -7.51 14.67
C MET A 122 13.59 -6.37 14.72
N SER A 123 14.04 -5.96 15.91
CA SER A 123 15.07 -4.93 16.07
C SER A 123 16.43 -5.40 15.58
N GLU A 124 16.77 -6.66 15.74
CA GLU A 124 17.96 -7.27 15.15
C GLU A 124 17.88 -7.25 13.62
N MET A 125 16.74 -7.72 13.06
CA MET A 125 16.54 -7.78 11.61
C MET A 125 16.59 -6.42 10.94
N LEU A 126 16.12 -5.35 11.61
CA LEU A 126 16.15 -3.98 11.09
C LEU A 126 17.36 -3.15 11.55
N ALA A 127 18.34 -3.76 12.22
CA ALA A 127 19.50 -3.08 12.79
C ALA A 127 19.09 -1.88 13.69
N LEU A 128 18.11 -2.08 14.57
CA LEU A 128 17.60 -1.07 15.51
C LEU A 128 18.11 -1.31 16.95
N THR A 129 18.73 -2.45 17.27
CA THR A 129 19.08 -2.86 18.63
C THR A 129 19.83 -1.80 19.41
N GLY A 130 20.84 -1.15 18.79
CA GLY A 130 21.64 -0.09 19.43
C GLY A 130 20.88 1.21 19.73
N TRP A 131 19.63 1.35 19.27
CA TRP A 131 18.82 2.55 19.40
C TRP A 131 17.59 2.37 20.30
N LEU A 132 17.36 1.14 20.81
CA LEU A 132 16.14 0.81 21.58
C LEU A 132 15.93 1.70 22.80
N ASP A 133 16.98 2.10 23.48
CA ASP A 133 16.90 2.92 24.68
C ASP A 133 17.10 4.44 24.42
N THR A 134 17.10 4.82 23.13
CA THR A 134 17.18 6.21 22.69
C THR A 134 15.80 6.83 22.55
N PRO A 135 15.53 8.04 23.10
CA PRO A 135 14.28 8.77 22.89
C PRO A 135 14.04 9.04 21.39
N VAL A 136 12.79 8.82 20.93
CA VAL A 136 12.45 8.89 19.52
C VAL A 136 12.76 10.25 18.89
N ARG A 137 12.64 11.36 19.64
CA ARG A 137 13.01 12.70 19.17
C ARG A 137 14.48 12.84 18.72
N ARG A 138 15.37 11.97 19.22
CA ARG A 138 16.81 11.96 18.86
C ARG A 138 17.15 11.04 17.70
N LEU A 139 16.18 10.25 17.23
CA LEU A 139 16.39 9.30 16.14
C LEU A 139 16.30 10.00 14.77
N SER A 140 17.05 9.49 13.81
CA SER A 140 16.91 9.89 12.40
C SER A 140 15.53 9.51 11.86
N LEU A 141 15.13 10.06 10.72
CA LEU A 141 13.86 9.71 10.07
C LEU A 141 13.78 8.20 9.77
N GLY A 142 14.83 7.62 9.18
CA GLY A 142 14.86 6.18 8.87
C GLY A 142 14.84 5.31 10.14
N THR A 143 15.50 5.74 11.22
CA THR A 143 15.45 5.00 12.49
C THR A 143 14.06 5.08 13.13
N ARG A 144 13.37 6.23 13.04
CA ARG A 144 11.97 6.37 13.46
C ARG A 144 11.02 5.49 12.63
N GLN A 145 11.29 5.37 11.34
CA GLN A 145 10.54 4.47 10.45
C GLN A 145 10.64 3.02 10.92
N LYS A 146 11.86 2.55 11.28
CA LYS A 146 12.08 1.22 11.84
C LYS A 146 11.28 1.01 13.14
N VAL A 147 11.24 2.00 14.04
CA VAL A 147 10.43 1.95 15.28
C VAL A 147 8.95 1.80 14.95
N GLY A 148 8.43 2.57 13.99
CA GLY A 148 7.04 2.48 13.53
C GLY A 148 6.70 1.10 12.94
N LEU A 149 7.57 0.54 12.10
CA LEU A 149 7.41 -0.78 11.51
C LEU A 149 7.36 -1.88 12.57
N ILE A 150 8.30 -1.86 13.54
CA ILE A 150 8.29 -2.84 14.63
C ILE A 150 7.04 -2.66 15.49
N GLY A 151 6.63 -1.43 15.80
CA GLY A 151 5.40 -1.15 16.53
C GLY A 151 4.16 -1.72 15.84
N ALA A 152 4.10 -1.63 14.52
CA ALA A 152 3.00 -2.18 13.73
C ALA A 152 2.99 -3.72 13.69
N LEU A 153 4.12 -4.39 13.95
CA LEU A 153 4.28 -5.83 13.78
C LEU A 153 4.46 -6.61 15.10
N ALA A 154 4.91 -5.95 16.18
CA ALA A 154 5.31 -6.62 17.44
C ALA A 154 4.17 -7.35 18.15
N HIS A 155 2.90 -7.00 17.89
CA HIS A 155 1.73 -7.71 18.40
C HIS A 155 1.32 -8.91 17.54
N GLU A 156 2.13 -9.27 16.52
CA GLU A 156 1.93 -10.40 15.60
C GLU A 156 0.56 -10.39 14.91
N PRO A 157 0.22 -9.31 14.17
CA PRO A 157 -1.08 -9.14 13.53
C PRO A 157 -1.37 -10.18 12.44
N ASP A 158 -2.67 -10.40 12.16
CA ASP A 158 -3.12 -11.23 11.04
C ASP A 158 -3.24 -10.44 9.73
N VAL A 159 -3.46 -9.12 9.82
CA VAL A 159 -3.52 -8.21 8.68
C VAL A 159 -2.55 -7.07 8.92
N VAL A 160 -1.70 -6.79 7.95
CA VAL A 160 -0.70 -5.71 7.99
C VAL A 160 -0.95 -4.74 6.84
N VAL A 161 -1.05 -3.44 7.15
CA VAL A 161 -1.27 -2.37 6.16
C VAL A 161 -0.21 -1.29 6.32
N LEU A 162 0.64 -1.12 5.32
CA LEU A 162 1.81 -0.24 5.38
C LEU A 162 1.84 0.74 4.20
N ASP A 163 1.98 2.03 4.50
CA ASP A 163 2.13 3.08 3.49
C ASP A 163 3.60 3.42 3.31
N GLU A 164 4.12 3.15 2.11
CA GLU A 164 5.51 3.42 1.71
C GLU A 164 6.56 2.99 2.76
N PRO A 165 6.54 1.73 3.24
CA PRO A 165 7.29 1.30 4.41
C PRO A 165 8.81 1.33 4.23
N THR A 166 9.32 1.28 3.00
CA THR A 166 10.76 1.29 2.70
C THR A 166 11.36 2.70 2.66
N ASN A 167 10.53 3.74 2.69
CA ASN A 167 11.00 5.11 2.64
C ASN A 167 11.93 5.44 3.82
N GLY A 168 13.15 5.87 3.48
CA GLY A 168 14.17 6.25 4.48
C GLY A 168 14.88 5.08 5.16
N LEU A 169 14.58 3.83 4.78
CA LEU A 169 15.34 2.67 5.23
C LEU A 169 16.67 2.58 4.46
N ASP A 170 17.71 2.15 5.17
CA ASP A 170 18.97 1.76 4.52
C ASP A 170 18.81 0.41 3.81
N PRO A 171 19.67 0.06 2.85
CA PRO A 171 19.56 -1.17 2.07
C PRO A 171 19.53 -2.46 2.89
N LEU A 172 20.24 -2.49 4.03
CA LEU A 172 20.26 -3.65 4.92
C LEU A 172 18.90 -3.80 5.62
N ALA A 173 18.34 -2.70 6.11
CA ALA A 173 17.02 -2.69 6.72
C ALA A 173 15.91 -3.07 5.73
N VAL A 174 16.04 -2.73 4.44
CA VAL A 174 15.09 -3.18 3.40
C VAL A 174 15.12 -4.70 3.25
N VAL A 175 16.30 -5.34 3.33
CA VAL A 175 16.40 -6.81 3.32
C VAL A 175 15.71 -7.40 4.54
N GLY A 176 16.04 -6.92 5.75
CA GLY A 176 15.41 -7.39 6.98
C GLY A 176 13.89 -7.18 6.98
N PHE A 177 13.41 -6.03 6.45
CA PHE A 177 11.99 -5.75 6.31
C PHE A 177 11.28 -6.77 5.38
N ARG A 178 11.88 -7.13 4.25
CA ARG A 178 11.34 -8.19 3.38
C ARG A 178 11.19 -9.53 4.11
N ASP A 179 12.19 -9.89 4.90
CA ASP A 179 12.13 -11.14 5.67
C ASP A 179 11.05 -11.08 6.77
N LEU A 180 10.83 -9.91 7.41
CA LEU A 180 9.71 -9.69 8.33
C LEU A 180 8.36 -9.91 7.66
N LEU A 181 8.16 -9.37 6.45
CA LEU A 181 6.89 -9.56 5.72
C LEU A 181 6.68 -11.02 5.31
N ARG A 182 7.75 -11.70 4.89
CA ARG A 182 7.70 -13.15 4.61
C ARG A 182 7.31 -13.96 5.84
N ASP A 183 7.82 -13.59 7.02
CA ASP A 183 7.46 -14.26 8.26
C ASP A 183 5.98 -14.04 8.62
N VAL A 184 5.43 -12.84 8.34
CA VAL A 184 3.99 -12.58 8.49
C VAL A 184 3.18 -13.49 7.56
N THR A 185 3.51 -13.54 6.27
CA THR A 185 2.76 -14.35 5.29
C THR A 185 2.89 -15.86 5.54
N ARG A 186 4.07 -16.35 5.95
CA ARG A 186 4.28 -17.77 6.33
C ARG A 186 3.44 -18.20 7.52
N ARG A 187 3.12 -17.29 8.45
CA ARG A 187 2.21 -17.56 9.56
C ARG A 187 0.73 -17.47 9.16
N GLY A 188 0.44 -17.24 7.88
CA GLY A 188 -0.91 -17.08 7.35
C GLY A 188 -1.46 -15.65 7.45
N GLY A 189 -0.65 -14.67 7.86
CA GLY A 189 -1.02 -13.26 7.87
C GLY A 189 -1.11 -12.70 6.45
N ALA A 190 -1.95 -11.68 6.25
CA ALA A 190 -2.11 -10.96 5.00
C ALA A 190 -1.41 -9.60 5.08
N VAL A 191 -0.70 -9.22 4.03
CA VAL A 191 0.06 -7.98 3.97
C VAL A 191 -0.38 -7.13 2.79
N LEU A 192 -0.70 -5.87 3.04
CA LEU A 192 -0.92 -4.85 2.02
C LEU A 192 0.11 -3.74 2.19
N VAL A 193 0.90 -3.50 1.15
CA VAL A 193 1.90 -2.43 1.13
C VAL A 193 1.62 -1.47 -0.01
N THR A 194 1.97 -0.19 0.16
CA THR A 194 2.03 0.76 -0.97
C THR A 194 3.45 1.20 -1.22
N GLY A 195 3.70 1.72 -2.40
CA GLY A 195 4.96 2.35 -2.74
C GLY A 195 4.94 2.97 -4.13
N HIS A 196 6.04 3.63 -4.45
CA HIS A 196 6.28 4.23 -5.76
C HIS A 196 7.50 3.60 -6.47
N HIS A 197 8.31 2.80 -5.76
CA HIS A 197 9.43 2.04 -6.31
C HIS A 197 8.95 0.64 -6.71
N PHE A 198 8.65 0.49 -7.99
CA PHE A 198 8.09 -0.75 -8.54
C PHE A 198 9.00 -1.96 -8.29
N ASP A 199 10.30 -1.82 -8.56
CA ASP A 199 11.30 -2.89 -8.38
C ASP A 199 11.42 -3.41 -6.96
N GLU A 200 11.21 -2.55 -5.95
CA GLU A 200 11.22 -2.97 -4.55
C GLU A 200 9.98 -3.79 -4.22
N LEU A 201 8.82 -3.34 -4.68
CA LEU A 201 7.53 -3.98 -4.41
C LEU A 201 7.42 -5.36 -5.07
N THR A 202 7.91 -5.51 -6.30
CA THR A 202 7.90 -6.80 -7.01
C THR A 202 8.78 -7.87 -6.37
N ARG A 203 9.73 -7.47 -5.52
CA ARG A 203 10.57 -8.41 -4.75
C ARG A 203 9.94 -8.83 -3.42
N ILE A 204 8.86 -8.18 -3.01
CA ILE A 204 8.20 -8.38 -1.72
C ILE A 204 6.83 -9.04 -1.92
N ALA A 205 6.09 -8.59 -2.94
CA ALA A 205 4.68 -8.91 -3.12
C ALA A 205 4.46 -10.07 -4.08
N ASP A 206 3.47 -10.92 -3.75
CA ASP A 206 2.97 -11.97 -4.64
C ASP A 206 2.14 -11.38 -5.78
N ARG A 207 1.49 -10.24 -5.53
CA ARG A 207 0.72 -9.48 -6.52
C ARG A 207 0.94 -7.98 -6.35
N VAL A 208 0.99 -7.27 -7.48
CA VAL A 208 1.14 -5.82 -7.54
C VAL A 208 0.01 -5.23 -8.35
N ASP A 209 -0.84 -4.44 -7.69
CA ASP A 209 -1.91 -3.67 -8.33
C ASP A 209 -1.39 -2.32 -8.79
N ILE A 210 -1.64 -1.96 -10.04
CA ILE A 210 -1.34 -0.65 -10.59
C ILE A 210 -2.55 0.26 -10.36
N LEU A 211 -2.39 1.22 -9.45
CA LEU A 211 -3.40 2.23 -9.16
C LEU A 211 -3.14 3.50 -9.97
N HIS A 212 -4.12 3.89 -10.79
CA HIS A 212 -4.07 5.11 -11.58
C HIS A 212 -5.40 5.85 -11.52
N ARG A 213 -5.36 7.15 -11.18
CA ARG A 213 -6.55 8.03 -11.05
C ARG A 213 -7.71 7.39 -10.24
N GLY A 214 -7.35 6.73 -9.13
CA GLY A 214 -8.31 6.11 -8.21
C GLY A 214 -8.89 4.78 -8.65
N ARG A 215 -8.37 4.15 -9.72
CA ARG A 215 -8.77 2.82 -10.21
C ARG A 215 -7.57 1.88 -10.28
N ILE A 216 -7.78 0.61 -9.99
CA ILE A 216 -6.82 -0.43 -10.38
C ILE A 216 -6.98 -0.66 -11.88
N ILE A 217 -5.92 -0.41 -12.65
CA ILE A 217 -5.90 -0.54 -14.11
C ILE A 217 -5.30 -1.87 -14.56
N ASP A 218 -4.43 -2.47 -13.73
CA ASP A 218 -3.84 -3.79 -13.98
C ASP A 218 -3.40 -4.43 -12.67
N THR A 219 -3.20 -5.76 -12.67
CA THR A 219 -2.65 -6.55 -11.55
C THR A 219 -1.59 -7.49 -12.08
N ILE A 220 -0.39 -7.40 -11.54
CA ILE A 220 0.78 -8.18 -11.95
C ILE A 220 1.11 -9.20 -10.85
N ALA A 221 1.42 -10.45 -11.24
CA ALA A 221 2.01 -11.46 -10.38
C ALA A 221 3.48 -11.64 -10.79
N PRO A 222 4.46 -11.14 -10.01
CA PRO A 222 5.87 -11.10 -10.42
C PRO A 222 6.51 -12.48 -10.66
N GLU A 223 6.05 -13.50 -9.95
CA GLU A 223 6.61 -14.87 -10.02
C GLU A 223 5.95 -15.78 -11.06
N GLU A 224 5.00 -15.30 -11.89
CA GLU A 224 4.39 -16.12 -12.91
C GLU A 224 5.39 -16.51 -14.01
N PRO A 225 5.52 -17.82 -14.35
CA PRO A 225 6.43 -18.28 -15.41
C PRO A 225 6.10 -17.60 -16.76
N GLY A 226 7.13 -17.04 -17.40
CA GLY A 226 7.02 -16.41 -18.72
C GLY A 226 6.77 -14.89 -18.69
N ARG A 227 6.70 -14.27 -17.52
CA ARG A 227 6.72 -12.80 -17.41
C ARG A 227 8.15 -12.24 -17.35
N PRO A 228 8.36 -11.02 -17.87
CA PRO A 228 9.65 -10.34 -17.88
C PRO A 228 10.20 -10.11 -16.47
N GLY A 229 11.53 -10.15 -16.29
CA GLY A 229 12.20 -9.79 -15.03
C GLY A 229 12.19 -8.28 -14.74
N GLY A 230 12.62 -7.87 -13.57
CA GLY A 230 12.49 -6.52 -12.98
C GLY A 230 12.48 -5.30 -13.90
N ALA A 231 13.43 -5.15 -14.83
CA ALA A 231 13.51 -4.01 -15.76
C ALA A 231 12.33 -3.95 -16.77
N ASP A 232 11.77 -5.10 -17.13
CA ASP A 232 10.61 -5.18 -18.01
C ASP A 232 9.29 -4.90 -17.27
N LEU A 233 9.25 -5.13 -15.95
CA LEU A 233 8.06 -4.88 -15.15
C LEU A 233 7.81 -3.36 -14.95
N GLU A 234 8.86 -2.54 -14.83
CA GLU A 234 8.73 -1.08 -14.80
C GLU A 234 8.14 -0.56 -16.11
N ARG A 235 8.57 -1.14 -17.23
CA ARG A 235 7.99 -0.84 -18.54
C ARG A 235 6.51 -1.22 -18.62
N VAL A 236 6.13 -2.40 -18.11
CA VAL A 236 4.72 -2.81 -18.04
C VAL A 236 3.88 -1.82 -17.24
N PHE A 237 4.42 -1.30 -16.12
CA PHE A 237 3.75 -0.24 -15.35
C PHE A 237 3.52 1.03 -16.19
N PHE A 238 4.55 1.55 -16.86
CA PHE A 238 4.41 2.75 -17.69
C PHE A 238 3.49 2.53 -18.89
N ASP A 239 3.58 1.39 -19.56
CA ASP A 239 2.71 1.04 -20.68
C ASP A 239 1.23 0.96 -20.24
N ALA A 240 0.95 0.37 -19.09
CA ALA A 240 -0.39 0.31 -18.52
C ALA A 240 -0.96 1.71 -18.19
N VAL A 241 -0.14 2.59 -17.59
CA VAL A 241 -0.54 3.97 -17.27
C VAL A 241 -0.81 4.76 -18.55
N LEU A 242 0.07 4.68 -19.55
CA LEU A 242 -0.09 5.36 -20.83
C LEU A 242 -1.35 4.88 -21.58
N ALA A 243 -1.59 3.58 -21.61
CA ALA A 243 -2.79 3.00 -22.21
C ALA A 243 -4.08 3.48 -21.53
N ALA A 244 -4.06 3.56 -20.19
CA ALA A 244 -5.20 4.06 -19.42
C ALA A 244 -5.48 5.56 -19.69
N ASP A 245 -4.43 6.37 -19.82
CA ASP A 245 -4.55 7.80 -20.15
C ASP A 245 -5.09 8.00 -21.57
N GLN A 246 -4.61 7.23 -22.55
CA GLN A 246 -5.12 7.27 -23.93
C GLN A 246 -6.60 6.86 -24.00
N ALA A 247 -7.00 5.83 -23.29
CA ALA A 247 -8.39 5.39 -23.23
C ALA A 247 -9.32 6.45 -22.62
N ALA A 248 -8.81 7.23 -21.64
CA ALA A 248 -9.56 8.31 -21.01
C ALA A 248 -9.73 9.56 -21.90
N LEU A 249 -8.85 9.77 -22.90
CA LEU A 249 -8.94 10.88 -23.85
C LEU A 249 -9.94 10.63 -24.99
N GLY A 250 -10.44 9.41 -25.17
CA GLY A 250 -11.33 9.00 -26.27
C GLY A 250 -10.61 9.00 -27.64
N PRO A 251 -11.19 8.40 -28.69
CA PRO A 251 -10.64 8.56 -30.03
C PRO A 251 -10.74 10.03 -30.42
N SER A 252 -9.59 10.66 -30.67
CA SER A 252 -9.53 12.01 -31.24
C SER A 252 -10.39 11.99 -32.52
N SER A 253 -11.50 12.72 -32.51
CA SER A 253 -12.33 12.93 -33.70
C SER A 253 -11.42 13.52 -34.77
N GLY A 254 -11.03 12.64 -35.69
CA GLY A 254 -10.17 12.96 -36.83
C GLY A 254 -10.71 14.17 -37.55
N GLY A 255 -9.83 15.11 -37.77
CA GLY A 255 -10.08 16.36 -38.44
C GLY A 255 -10.86 16.16 -39.75
N SER A 256 -12.06 16.71 -39.78
CA SER A 256 -12.79 16.95 -41.01
C SER A 256 -11.97 17.90 -41.89
N SER A 257 -11.43 17.35 -42.95
CA SER A 257 -10.82 18.00 -44.11
C SER A 257 -11.68 19.18 -44.56
N ARG A 258 -11.23 20.39 -44.31
CA ARG A 258 -11.60 21.60 -45.07
C ARG A 258 -10.57 21.79 -46.17
N ALA A 259 -10.55 20.90 -47.14
CA ALA A 259 -9.95 21.12 -48.44
C ALA A 259 -11.08 21.25 -49.47
N GLY A 260 -11.32 22.42 -49.96
CA GLY A 260 -12.23 22.60 -51.10
C GLY A 260 -13.07 23.86 -51.03
N ARG A 261 -12.49 25.02 -51.36
CA ARG A 261 -13.06 26.11 -52.18
C ARG A 261 -12.17 27.32 -52.19
N LEU A 262 -11.22 27.35 -53.11
CA LEU A 262 -10.57 28.54 -53.65
C LEU A 262 -10.24 28.23 -55.11
N GLN A 263 -11.23 28.31 -55.98
CA GLN A 263 -11.12 28.53 -57.40
C GLN A 263 -12.46 29.08 -57.85
N ASP A 264 -12.50 30.32 -58.17
CA ASP A 264 -13.23 31.01 -59.18
C ASP A 264 -13.61 32.44 -58.72
N GLU A 265 -12.82 33.37 -59.05
CA GLU A 265 -13.18 34.78 -59.31
C GLU A 265 -11.93 35.51 -59.83
N ARG A 266 -11.63 35.22 -61.11
CA ARG A 266 -10.91 36.14 -62.00
C ARG A 266 -11.50 35.98 -63.38
N LYS A 267 -12.49 36.79 -63.65
CA LYS A 267 -12.81 37.36 -64.97
C LYS A 267 -14.01 38.30 -64.84
N GLU A 268 -13.77 39.46 -65.28
CA GLU A 268 -14.66 40.52 -65.72
C GLU A 268 -14.57 41.83 -64.94
N SER A 269 -13.98 42.75 -65.75
CA SER A 269 -13.99 44.22 -65.85
C SER A 269 -12.79 44.91 -65.31
#